data_788663fc2e9b52c52bc885b4a2300430
#
_entry.id   788663fc2e9b52c52bc885b4a2300430
#
_cell.length_a   1.000
_cell.length_b   1.000
_cell.length_c   1.000
_cell.angle_alpha   90.00
_cell.angle_beta   90.00
_cell.angle_gamma   90.00
#
_symmetry.space_group_name_H-M   'P 1'
#
loop_
_entity.id
_entity.type
_entity.pdbx_description
1 polymer ?
#
loop_
_entity_poly.entity_id
_entity_poly.type
_entity_poly.pdbx_seq_one_letter_code
_entity_poly.pdbx_strand_id
1 'polypeptide(L)'
;LDSESAAYHGAGTCTFYGTANSNQMLMEAMGLHVPGAAFVHPHDGLRELLTREAVKMVLANVKSKNFTPIGRMVDEHVIVNAMVALLATGGSTNHLIHWVAIARAAGIIIDWTDFYHLAKTTPLLASVYPNGKADVNEFQSAGGPAFVIRELIEAGYMFPDVLTVAHGGLREYGKLPVKEDDKLVWKDLPKESSDETIVRTAQFPFNESGGLRLLKGNLGRSVIKISAVPEDRHIIEAPAIVFDAQEELLAAFDRGELEKDFIAVVRFQGPKANGMPELHKLTPPLAVLQNKGFRVAI
;
A
#
# COMPACT_ATOMS: atom_id res chain seq x y z
N LEU A 1 19.32 -19.22 -9.20
CA LEU A 1 18.83 -19.87 -7.97
C LEU A 1 19.45 -19.22 -6.72
N ASP A 2 20.79 -19.16 -6.58
CA ASP A 2 21.43 -18.61 -5.37
C ASP A 2 21.16 -17.11 -5.20
N SER A 3 21.23 -16.32 -6.27
CA SER A 3 20.88 -14.90 -6.28
C SER A 3 19.39 -14.67 -5.98
N GLU A 4 18.54 -15.53 -6.49
CA GLU A 4 17.09 -15.48 -6.24
C GLU A 4 16.78 -15.86 -4.78
N SER A 5 17.41 -16.92 -4.26
CA SER A 5 17.25 -17.34 -2.86
C SER A 5 17.76 -16.28 -1.89
N ALA A 6 18.82 -15.55 -2.23
CA ALA A 6 19.38 -14.48 -1.41
C ALA A 6 18.50 -13.21 -1.40
N ALA A 7 17.54 -13.09 -2.32
CA ALA A 7 16.61 -11.97 -2.39
C ALA A 7 15.44 -12.06 -1.38
N TYR A 8 15.28 -13.18 -0.67
CA TYR A 8 14.19 -13.40 0.27
C TYR A 8 14.69 -13.54 1.70
N HIS A 9 14.00 -12.90 2.64
CA HIS A 9 14.28 -13.02 4.08
C HIS A 9 13.85 -14.37 4.66
N GLY A 10 13.05 -15.14 3.96
CA GLY A 10 12.60 -16.47 4.37
C GLY A 10 11.41 -16.98 3.59
N ALA A 11 11.09 -18.25 3.78
CA ALA A 11 9.95 -18.89 3.12
C ALA A 11 8.62 -18.24 3.55
N GLY A 12 7.70 -18.09 2.59
CA GLY A 12 6.38 -17.52 2.83
C GLY A 12 6.33 -16.00 3.03
N THR A 13 7.44 -15.27 2.79
CA THR A 13 7.52 -13.83 2.94
C THR A 13 7.45 -13.15 1.57
N CYS A 14 6.47 -12.28 1.37
CA CYS A 14 6.44 -11.36 0.25
C CYS A 14 7.15 -10.06 0.67
N THR A 15 8.29 -9.76 0.08
CA THR A 15 9.11 -8.59 0.44
C THR A 15 8.67 -7.30 -0.27
N PHE A 16 7.93 -7.45 -1.36
CA PHE A 16 7.45 -6.35 -2.19
C PHE A 16 6.24 -5.64 -1.55
N TYR A 17 6.27 -4.30 -1.48
CA TYR A 17 5.13 -3.51 -0.99
C TYR A 17 4.07 -3.33 -2.08
N GLY A 18 3.54 -4.46 -2.56
CA GLY A 18 2.43 -4.54 -3.49
C GLY A 18 1.07 -4.56 -2.80
N THR A 19 0.05 -5.04 -3.50
CA THR A 19 -1.34 -5.00 -3.04
C THR A 19 -1.54 -5.78 -1.74
N ALA A 20 -0.99 -6.99 -1.61
CA ALA A 20 -1.14 -7.82 -0.42
C ALA A 20 -0.56 -7.14 0.83
N ASN A 21 0.69 -6.64 0.74
CA ASN A 21 1.35 -6.01 1.88
C ASN A 21 0.75 -4.62 2.21
N SER A 22 0.43 -3.80 1.22
CA SER A 22 -0.27 -2.54 1.52
C SER A 22 -1.67 -2.78 2.10
N ASN A 23 -2.36 -3.87 1.70
CA ASN A 23 -3.61 -4.26 2.35
C ASN A 23 -3.42 -4.57 3.84
N GLN A 24 -2.34 -5.23 4.24
CA GLN A 24 -2.00 -5.47 5.65
C GLN A 24 -1.89 -4.14 6.44
N MET A 25 -1.18 -3.16 5.87
CA MET A 25 -1.08 -1.82 6.44
C MET A 25 -2.46 -1.17 6.62
N LEU A 26 -3.32 -1.27 5.59
CA LEU A 26 -4.64 -0.65 5.63
C LEU A 26 -5.56 -1.32 6.66
N MET A 27 -5.47 -2.64 6.84
CA MET A 27 -6.22 -3.36 7.87
C MET A 27 -5.83 -2.91 9.28
N GLU A 28 -4.55 -2.60 9.53
CA GLU A 28 -4.14 -1.98 10.79
C GLU A 28 -4.67 -0.56 10.94
N ALA A 29 -4.56 0.27 9.91
CA ALA A 29 -5.08 1.63 9.93
C ALA A 29 -6.61 1.71 10.10
N MET A 30 -7.33 0.64 9.76
CA MET A 30 -8.75 0.48 10.01
C MET A 30 -9.08 -0.09 11.40
N GLY A 31 -8.08 -0.50 12.16
CA GLY A 31 -8.29 -1.15 13.46
C GLY A 31 -8.84 -2.58 13.38
N LEU A 32 -8.67 -3.28 12.25
CA LEU A 32 -9.20 -4.62 11.99
C LEU A 32 -8.20 -5.74 12.26
N HIS A 33 -6.91 -5.43 12.39
CA HIS A 33 -5.85 -6.38 12.78
C HIS A 33 -5.56 -6.32 14.27
N VAL A 34 -4.82 -7.31 14.78
CA VAL A 34 -4.11 -7.18 16.05
C VAL A 34 -3.01 -6.13 15.88
N PRO A 35 -2.89 -5.13 16.76
CA PRO A 35 -1.92 -4.04 16.59
C PRO A 35 -0.49 -4.52 16.36
N GLY A 36 0.15 -4.04 15.31
CA GLY A 36 1.52 -4.34 14.93
C GLY A 36 1.75 -5.73 14.31
N ALA A 37 0.68 -6.44 13.93
CA ALA A 37 0.79 -7.80 13.39
C ALA A 37 1.18 -7.86 11.91
N ALA A 38 1.01 -6.78 11.14
CA ALA A 38 1.05 -6.81 9.68
C ALA A 38 2.30 -7.45 9.10
N PHE A 39 3.48 -7.02 9.52
CA PHE A 39 4.75 -7.43 8.91
C PHE A 39 5.66 -8.26 9.85
N VAL A 40 5.11 -8.80 10.93
CA VAL A 40 5.85 -9.77 11.75
C VAL A 40 6.06 -11.04 10.92
N HIS A 41 7.32 -11.47 10.79
CA HIS A 41 7.70 -12.62 9.96
C HIS A 41 6.94 -13.90 10.38
N PRO A 42 6.48 -14.73 9.43
CA PRO A 42 5.70 -15.95 9.74
C PRO A 42 6.38 -16.94 10.67
N HIS A 43 7.71 -17.02 10.64
CA HIS A 43 8.50 -17.92 11.49
C HIS A 43 9.03 -17.26 12.77
N ASP A 44 8.68 -16.01 13.04
CA ASP A 44 9.00 -15.37 14.31
C ASP A 44 8.10 -15.91 15.42
N GLY A 45 8.68 -16.21 16.59
CA GLY A 45 7.92 -16.63 17.75
C GLY A 45 6.89 -15.61 18.23
N LEU A 46 7.07 -14.33 17.90
CA LEU A 46 6.09 -13.27 18.12
C LEU A 46 4.81 -13.50 17.29
N ARG A 47 4.91 -14.05 16.07
CA ARG A 47 3.75 -14.37 15.22
C ARG A 47 2.79 -15.34 15.89
N GLU A 48 3.31 -16.37 16.57
CA GLU A 48 2.48 -17.32 17.29
C GLU A 48 1.74 -16.65 18.46
N LEU A 49 2.41 -15.77 19.20
CA LEU A 49 1.79 -15.03 20.30
C LEU A 49 0.68 -14.08 19.79
N LEU A 50 0.91 -13.38 18.70
CA LEU A 50 -0.09 -12.51 18.05
C LEU A 50 -1.30 -13.30 17.56
N THR A 51 -1.09 -14.49 17.00
CA THR A 51 -2.18 -15.37 16.56
C THR A 51 -3.03 -15.84 17.75
N ARG A 52 -2.40 -16.23 18.84
CA ARG A 52 -3.11 -16.59 20.09
C ARG A 52 -3.88 -15.41 20.66
N GLU A 53 -3.29 -14.22 20.61
CA GLU A 53 -3.92 -13.00 21.12
C GLU A 53 -5.15 -12.60 20.27
N ALA A 54 -5.09 -12.75 18.96
CA ALA A 54 -6.26 -12.54 18.09
C ALA A 54 -7.48 -13.36 18.57
N VAL A 55 -7.27 -14.64 18.89
CA VAL A 55 -8.33 -15.51 19.41
C VAL A 55 -8.84 -15.02 20.76
N LYS A 56 -7.94 -14.63 21.67
CA LYS A 56 -8.33 -14.09 22.98
C LYS A 56 -9.13 -12.80 22.85
N MET A 57 -8.75 -11.89 21.96
CA MET A 57 -9.47 -10.65 21.70
C MET A 57 -10.90 -10.92 21.21
N VAL A 58 -11.09 -11.85 20.26
CA VAL A 58 -12.42 -12.25 19.78
C VAL A 58 -13.26 -12.80 20.94
N LEU A 59 -12.71 -13.72 21.74
CA LEU A 59 -13.42 -14.31 22.86
C LEU A 59 -13.75 -13.27 23.95
N ALA A 60 -12.86 -12.32 24.21
CA ALA A 60 -13.09 -11.25 25.18
C ALA A 60 -14.20 -10.31 24.69
N ASN A 61 -14.20 -9.94 23.42
CA ASN A 61 -15.25 -9.10 22.82
C ASN A 61 -16.62 -9.75 22.89
N VAL A 62 -16.72 -11.06 22.63
CA VAL A 62 -17.96 -11.83 22.78
C VAL A 62 -18.42 -11.88 24.23
N LYS A 63 -17.52 -12.18 25.18
CA LYS A 63 -17.86 -12.32 26.61
C LYS A 63 -18.26 -10.99 27.26
N SER A 64 -17.59 -9.91 26.91
CA SER A 64 -17.85 -8.57 27.47
C SER A 64 -19.12 -7.92 26.92
N LYS A 65 -19.81 -8.57 25.99
CA LYS A 65 -20.92 -7.99 25.21
C LYS A 65 -20.55 -6.71 24.46
N ASN A 66 -19.25 -6.43 24.34
CA ASN A 66 -18.72 -5.36 23.53
C ASN A 66 -18.59 -5.86 22.09
N PHE A 67 -19.74 -6.10 21.49
CA PHE A 67 -19.82 -6.69 20.16
C PHE A 67 -19.42 -5.67 19.10
N THR A 68 -18.36 -5.98 18.35
CA THR A 68 -17.76 -5.14 17.31
C THR A 68 -17.90 -5.80 15.93
N PRO A 69 -19.13 -5.92 15.38
CA PRO A 69 -19.29 -6.46 14.04
C PRO A 69 -18.71 -5.52 13.00
N ILE A 70 -18.15 -6.06 11.92
CA ILE A 70 -17.50 -5.31 10.88
C ILE A 70 -18.37 -4.18 10.30
N GLY A 71 -19.68 -4.41 10.19
CA GLY A 71 -20.63 -3.40 9.71
C GLY A 71 -20.84 -2.21 10.67
N ARG A 72 -20.32 -2.29 11.91
CA ARG A 72 -20.25 -1.16 12.85
C ARG A 72 -18.88 -0.51 12.91
N MET A 73 -17.84 -1.29 12.57
CA MET A 73 -16.45 -0.84 12.62
C MET A 73 -16.09 -0.02 11.37
N VAL A 74 -16.65 -0.38 10.22
CA VAL A 74 -16.35 0.29 8.95
C VAL A 74 -17.32 1.44 8.74
N ASP A 75 -16.93 2.61 9.20
CA ASP A 75 -17.58 3.90 8.98
C ASP A 75 -16.75 4.81 8.07
N GLU A 76 -17.20 6.03 7.86
CA GLU A 76 -16.51 7.01 7.01
C GLU A 76 -15.11 7.34 7.54
N HIS A 77 -14.93 7.45 8.86
CA HIS A 77 -13.63 7.74 9.46
C HIS A 77 -12.64 6.61 9.22
N VAL A 78 -13.07 5.37 9.35
CA VAL A 78 -12.25 4.19 9.11
C VAL A 78 -11.85 4.07 7.64
N ILE A 79 -12.78 4.35 6.71
CA ILE A 79 -12.49 4.40 5.27
C ILE A 79 -11.43 5.48 4.96
N VAL A 80 -11.57 6.69 5.54
CA VAL A 80 -10.61 7.78 5.35
C VAL A 80 -9.25 7.43 5.97
N ASN A 81 -9.22 6.83 7.16
CA ASN A 81 -7.97 6.37 7.78
C ASN A 81 -7.19 5.42 6.86
N ALA A 82 -7.86 4.47 6.23
CA ALA A 82 -7.23 3.58 5.27
C ALA A 82 -6.72 4.32 4.01
N MET A 83 -7.51 5.28 3.48
CA MET A 83 -7.08 6.09 2.34
C MET A 83 -5.84 6.94 2.68
N VAL A 84 -5.80 7.54 3.86
CA VAL A 84 -4.64 8.30 4.36
C VAL A 84 -3.42 7.39 4.51
N ALA A 85 -3.56 6.20 5.11
CA ALA A 85 -2.47 5.23 5.24
C ALA A 85 -1.93 4.77 3.88
N LEU A 86 -2.81 4.53 2.90
CA LEU A 86 -2.43 4.20 1.53
C LEU A 86 -1.55 5.30 0.91
N LEU A 87 -1.97 6.55 1.04
CA LEU A 87 -1.30 7.71 0.47
C LEU A 87 0.03 8.00 1.17
N ALA A 88 0.06 7.89 2.49
CA ALA A 88 1.25 8.14 3.30
C ALA A 88 2.34 7.08 3.13
N THR A 89 1.99 5.87 2.71
CA THR A 89 2.94 4.78 2.50
C THR A 89 3.22 4.48 1.03
N GLY A 90 2.56 5.17 0.10
CA GLY A 90 2.69 4.90 -1.32
C GLY A 90 2.27 3.47 -1.68
N GLY A 91 1.16 3.00 -1.12
CA GLY A 91 0.64 1.65 -1.35
C GLY A 91 0.14 1.41 -2.78
N SER A 92 -0.40 0.22 -3.02
CA SER A 92 -0.83 -0.21 -4.36
C SER A 92 -2.02 0.59 -4.91
N THR A 93 -1.95 0.98 -6.19
CA THR A 93 -3.07 1.61 -6.90
C THR A 93 -4.30 0.70 -7.05
N ASN A 94 -4.16 -0.61 -6.90
CA ASN A 94 -5.28 -1.54 -6.90
C ASN A 94 -6.31 -1.23 -5.80
N HIS A 95 -5.88 -0.61 -4.70
CA HIS A 95 -6.80 -0.20 -3.64
C HIS A 95 -7.78 0.89 -4.08
N LEU A 96 -7.52 1.63 -5.15
CA LEU A 96 -8.50 2.57 -5.70
C LEU A 96 -9.71 1.86 -6.33
N ILE A 97 -9.59 0.57 -6.60
CA ILE A 97 -10.72 -0.29 -6.98
C ILE A 97 -11.28 -0.95 -5.72
N HIS A 98 -10.43 -1.54 -4.89
CA HIS A 98 -10.85 -2.28 -3.70
C HIS A 98 -11.57 -1.40 -2.69
N TRP A 99 -11.04 -0.21 -2.38
CA TRP A 99 -11.63 0.69 -1.40
C TRP A 99 -12.96 1.27 -1.85
N VAL A 100 -13.10 1.58 -3.14
CA VAL A 100 -14.39 1.97 -3.71
C VAL A 100 -15.44 0.86 -3.51
N ALA A 101 -15.05 -0.41 -3.71
CA ALA A 101 -15.94 -1.55 -3.49
C ALA A 101 -16.26 -1.78 -2.00
N ILE A 102 -15.26 -1.69 -1.11
CA ILE A 102 -15.42 -1.86 0.34
C ILE A 102 -16.31 -0.75 0.90
N ALA A 103 -16.05 0.51 0.57
CA ALA A 103 -16.86 1.64 0.98
C ALA A 103 -18.32 1.47 0.54
N ARG A 104 -18.53 1.06 -0.72
CA ARG A 104 -19.87 0.80 -1.25
C ARG A 104 -20.58 -0.33 -0.50
N ALA A 105 -19.88 -1.40 -0.12
CA ALA A 105 -20.42 -2.48 0.69
C ALA A 105 -20.84 -2.00 2.09
N ALA A 106 -20.16 -0.98 2.62
CA ALA A 106 -20.53 -0.31 3.87
C ALA A 106 -21.59 0.79 3.71
N GLY A 107 -22.11 1.01 2.49
CA GLY A 107 -23.09 2.07 2.19
C GLY A 107 -22.46 3.46 1.98
N ILE A 108 -21.13 3.55 1.88
CA ILE A 108 -20.38 4.79 1.72
C ILE A 108 -19.97 4.95 0.25
N ILE A 109 -20.11 6.16 -0.29
CA ILE A 109 -19.76 6.45 -1.67
C ILE A 109 -18.47 7.27 -1.68
N ILE A 110 -17.42 6.71 -2.26
CA ILE A 110 -16.16 7.39 -2.56
C ILE A 110 -15.79 7.19 -4.03
N ASP A 111 -15.01 8.09 -4.57
CA ASP A 111 -14.45 7.99 -5.91
C ASP A 111 -12.96 8.40 -5.95
N TRP A 112 -12.35 8.36 -7.13
CA TRP A 112 -10.94 8.75 -7.30
C TRP A 112 -10.68 10.25 -7.03
N THR A 113 -11.72 11.08 -7.04
CA THR A 113 -11.59 12.50 -6.70
C THR A 113 -11.30 12.68 -5.20
N ASP A 114 -11.90 11.81 -4.35
CA ASP A 114 -11.65 11.83 -2.91
C ASP A 114 -10.19 11.47 -2.62
N PHE A 115 -9.66 10.42 -3.25
CA PHE A 115 -8.22 10.08 -3.17
C PHE A 115 -7.33 11.22 -3.65
N TYR A 116 -7.70 11.89 -4.74
CA TYR A 116 -6.94 13.02 -5.26
C TYR A 116 -6.90 14.20 -4.29
N HIS A 117 -8.01 14.51 -3.63
CA HIS A 117 -8.06 15.58 -2.63
C HIS A 117 -7.23 15.22 -1.39
N LEU A 118 -7.38 14.01 -0.87
CA LEU A 118 -6.58 13.53 0.26
C LEU A 118 -5.07 13.48 -0.07
N ALA A 119 -4.71 13.05 -1.29
CA ALA A 119 -3.31 12.97 -1.71
C ALA A 119 -2.58 14.33 -1.67
N LYS A 120 -3.30 15.45 -1.83
CA LYS A 120 -2.71 16.79 -1.78
C LYS A 120 -2.29 17.22 -0.36
N THR A 121 -2.92 16.67 0.65
CA THR A 121 -2.74 17.04 2.04
C THR A 121 -2.06 15.98 2.88
N THR A 122 -2.07 14.73 2.44
CA THR A 122 -1.45 13.62 3.15
C THR A 122 0.04 13.52 2.79
N PRO A 123 0.96 13.62 3.76
CA PRO A 123 2.38 13.51 3.48
C PRO A 123 2.79 12.07 3.15
N LEU A 124 3.84 11.89 2.33
CA LEU A 124 4.46 10.60 2.07
C LEU A 124 5.51 10.31 3.15
N LEU A 125 5.24 9.34 4.01
CA LEU A 125 6.07 9.01 5.17
C LEU A 125 6.97 7.78 4.98
N ALA A 126 6.67 6.92 3.99
CA ALA A 126 7.41 5.68 3.77
C ALA A 126 7.98 5.60 2.34
N SER A 127 9.21 5.06 2.25
CA SER A 127 9.96 4.84 1.00
C SER A 127 10.28 3.35 0.86
N VAL A 128 9.25 2.55 0.57
CA VAL A 128 9.31 1.10 0.43
C VAL A 128 9.15 0.73 -1.04
N TYR A 129 9.86 -0.29 -1.52
CA TYR A 129 9.82 -0.68 -2.92
C TYR A 129 8.37 -0.93 -3.41
N PRO A 130 7.89 -0.32 -4.52
CA PRO A 130 8.67 0.35 -5.57
C PRO A 130 8.91 1.87 -5.38
N ASN A 131 8.46 2.50 -4.31
CA ASN A 131 8.71 3.94 -4.08
C ASN A 131 10.14 4.20 -3.58
N GLY A 132 10.77 3.20 -2.97
CA GLY A 132 12.14 3.22 -2.45
C GLY A 132 12.85 1.92 -2.72
N LYS A 133 13.98 1.69 -2.03
CA LYS A 133 14.80 0.48 -2.18
C LYS A 133 14.50 -0.57 -1.11
N ALA A 134 14.00 -0.14 0.06
CA ALA A 134 13.72 -0.99 1.21
C ALA A 134 12.57 -1.98 0.93
N ASP A 135 12.64 -3.14 1.53
CA ASP A 135 11.54 -4.10 1.53
C ASP A 135 10.64 -3.96 2.77
N VAL A 136 9.62 -4.81 2.90
CA VAL A 136 8.67 -4.73 4.03
C VAL A 136 9.27 -5.14 5.37
N ASN A 137 10.34 -5.94 5.39
CA ASN A 137 11.02 -6.33 6.63
C ASN A 137 11.88 -5.17 7.13
N GLU A 138 12.58 -4.48 6.23
CA GLU A 138 13.31 -3.26 6.54
C GLU A 138 12.35 -2.15 6.98
N PHE A 139 11.19 -2.02 6.32
CA PHE A 139 10.12 -1.11 6.75
C PHE A 139 9.63 -1.43 8.16
N GLN A 140 9.36 -2.71 8.47
CA GLN A 140 8.98 -3.12 9.83
C GLN A 140 10.06 -2.77 10.85
N SER A 141 11.34 -3.01 10.52
CA SER A 141 12.48 -2.70 11.39
C SER A 141 12.65 -1.19 11.60
N ALA A 142 12.29 -0.36 10.64
CA ALA A 142 12.35 1.10 10.73
C ALA A 142 11.21 1.72 11.57
N GLY A 143 10.26 0.90 12.04
CA GLY A 143 9.10 1.31 12.85
C GLY A 143 7.76 0.85 12.27
N GLY A 144 7.72 0.51 10.99
CA GLY A 144 6.60 -0.13 10.31
C GLY A 144 5.26 0.60 10.39
N PRO A 145 4.15 -0.13 10.31
CA PRO A 145 2.81 0.42 10.41
C PRO A 145 2.57 1.22 11.67
N ALA A 146 3.08 0.74 12.80
CA ALA A 146 2.85 1.38 14.10
C ALA A 146 3.43 2.80 14.15
N PHE A 147 4.65 3.00 13.59
CA PHE A 147 5.24 4.33 13.50
C PHE A 147 4.40 5.26 12.62
N VAL A 148 4.04 4.80 11.42
CA VAL A 148 3.25 5.59 10.46
C VAL A 148 1.88 5.97 11.05
N ILE A 149 1.16 5.03 11.68
CA ILE A 149 -0.15 5.28 12.27
C ILE A 149 -0.04 6.30 13.41
N ARG A 150 0.97 6.17 14.29
CA ARG A 150 1.21 7.15 15.35
C ARG A 150 1.45 8.54 14.78
N GLU A 151 2.37 8.70 13.83
CA GLU A 151 2.69 9.97 13.19
C GLU A 151 1.45 10.62 12.56
N LEU A 152 0.66 9.84 11.86
CA LEU A 152 -0.56 10.34 11.20
C LEU A 152 -1.65 10.74 12.20
N ILE A 153 -1.77 10.05 13.34
CA ILE A 153 -2.68 10.42 14.43
C ILE A 153 -2.20 11.70 15.11
N GLU A 154 -0.92 11.77 15.50
CA GLU A 154 -0.36 12.92 16.22
C GLU A 154 -0.37 14.20 15.37
N ALA A 155 -0.16 14.08 14.08
CA ALA A 155 -0.24 15.19 13.14
C ALA A 155 -1.67 15.55 12.69
N GLY A 156 -2.69 14.81 13.15
CA GLY A 156 -4.10 15.10 12.87
C GLY A 156 -4.60 14.66 11.50
N TYR A 157 -3.91 13.75 10.84
CA TYR A 157 -4.31 13.19 9.54
C TYR A 157 -5.25 11.99 9.67
N MET A 158 -5.30 11.32 10.82
CA MET A 158 -6.16 10.17 11.08
C MET A 158 -7.12 10.42 12.23
N PHE A 159 -8.27 9.78 12.18
CA PHE A 159 -9.27 9.76 13.25
C PHE A 159 -8.94 8.68 14.26
N PRO A 160 -8.49 9.02 15.49
CA PRO A 160 -8.09 8.01 16.48
C PRO A 160 -9.27 7.36 17.18
N ASP A 161 -10.41 8.05 17.26
CA ASP A 161 -11.58 7.64 18.06
C ASP A 161 -12.54 6.81 17.20
N VAL A 162 -12.01 5.73 16.58
CA VAL A 162 -12.75 4.76 15.79
C VAL A 162 -12.87 3.43 16.55
N LEU A 163 -13.88 2.65 16.22
CA LEU A 163 -14.07 1.33 16.79
C LEU A 163 -13.05 0.34 16.22
N THR A 164 -12.29 -0.33 17.08
CA THR A 164 -11.23 -1.27 16.70
C THR A 164 -11.41 -2.62 17.37
N VAL A 165 -10.76 -3.68 16.84
CA VAL A 165 -10.77 -5.02 17.46
C VAL A 165 -9.98 -5.03 18.78
N ALA A 166 -8.99 -4.15 18.92
CA ALA A 166 -8.26 -3.94 20.16
C ALA A 166 -8.99 -2.94 21.05
N HIS A 167 -9.01 -3.19 22.37
CA HIS A 167 -9.53 -2.20 23.31
C HIS A 167 -8.60 -0.99 23.36
N GLY A 168 -9.15 0.22 23.37
CA GLY A 168 -8.37 1.47 23.47
C GLY A 168 -8.33 2.29 22.17
N GLY A 169 -8.96 1.81 21.10
CA GLY A 169 -9.06 2.53 19.82
C GLY A 169 -7.77 2.49 18.99
N LEU A 170 -7.71 3.33 17.97
CA LEU A 170 -6.62 3.30 16.99
C LEU A 170 -5.26 3.74 17.57
N ARG A 171 -5.24 4.44 18.69
CA ARG A 171 -3.97 4.82 19.36
C ARG A 171 -3.14 3.62 19.80
N GLU A 172 -3.78 2.48 20.08
CA GLU A 172 -3.07 1.23 20.43
C GLU A 172 -2.26 0.67 19.24
N TYR A 173 -2.60 1.05 18.02
CA TYR A 173 -1.88 0.66 16.81
C TYR A 173 -0.59 1.46 16.58
N GLY A 174 -0.35 2.51 17.37
CA GLY A 174 0.92 3.23 17.46
C GLY A 174 1.94 2.59 18.41
N LYS A 175 1.73 1.34 18.84
CA LYS A 175 2.62 0.58 19.73
C LYS A 175 3.22 -0.64 19.02
N LEU A 176 4.41 -1.04 19.45
CA LEU A 176 5.12 -2.17 18.87
C LEU A 176 4.91 -3.43 19.75
N PRO A 177 4.39 -4.53 19.17
CA PRO A 177 4.34 -5.80 19.88
C PRO A 177 5.75 -6.40 20.01
N VAL A 178 6.08 -6.87 21.20
CA VAL A 178 7.36 -7.55 21.49
C VAL A 178 7.10 -8.82 22.30
N LYS A 179 7.99 -9.79 22.15
CA LYS A 179 8.02 -11.01 22.96
C LYS A 179 8.97 -10.81 24.12
N GLU A 180 8.46 -10.83 25.36
CA GLU A 180 9.24 -10.81 26.60
C GLU A 180 8.83 -12.00 27.47
N ASP A 181 9.79 -12.81 27.89
CA ASP A 181 9.55 -13.99 28.73
C ASP A 181 8.36 -14.86 28.27
N ASP A 182 8.34 -15.14 26.95
CA ASP A 182 7.26 -15.86 26.27
C ASP A 182 5.86 -15.21 26.38
N LYS A 183 5.80 -13.92 26.69
CA LYS A 183 4.58 -13.12 26.72
C LYS A 183 4.58 -12.06 25.65
N LEU A 184 3.39 -11.74 25.15
CA LEU A 184 3.16 -10.61 24.26
C LEU A 184 2.99 -9.35 25.10
N VAL A 185 3.79 -8.33 24.78
CA VAL A 185 3.74 -7.00 25.40
C VAL A 185 3.76 -5.95 24.30
N TRP A 186 2.96 -4.89 24.42
CA TRP A 186 3.05 -3.73 23.56
C TRP A 186 3.85 -2.61 24.20
N LYS A 187 4.85 -2.11 23.48
CA LYS A 187 5.73 -1.01 23.90
C LYS A 187 5.49 0.23 23.09
N ASP A 188 5.69 1.37 23.71
CA ASP A 188 5.72 2.63 22.99
C ASP A 188 6.94 2.65 22.05
N LEU A 189 6.73 3.20 20.86
CA LEU A 189 7.78 3.38 19.87
C LEU A 189 8.68 4.56 20.23
N PRO A 190 9.98 4.52 19.84
CA PRO A 190 10.83 5.71 19.85
C PRO A 190 10.18 6.87 19.04
N LYS A 191 10.49 8.10 19.43
CA LYS A 191 9.97 9.28 18.70
C LYS A 191 10.49 9.35 17.27
N GLU A 192 11.74 8.95 17.08
CA GLU A 192 12.41 8.94 15.77
C GLU A 192 12.36 7.55 15.15
N SER A 193 12.34 7.50 13.83
CA SER A 193 12.53 6.26 13.08
C SER A 193 13.94 5.72 13.31
N SER A 194 14.10 4.41 13.30
CA SER A 194 15.44 3.81 13.34
C SER A 194 16.19 3.96 12.01
N ASP A 195 15.47 4.25 10.92
CA ASP A 195 16.02 4.54 9.60
C ASP A 195 15.15 5.54 8.83
N GLU A 196 15.58 6.80 8.81
CA GLU A 196 14.88 7.90 8.11
C GLU A 196 14.97 7.82 6.59
N THR A 197 15.77 6.92 6.04
CA THR A 197 15.77 6.65 4.60
C THR A 197 14.57 5.79 4.18
N ILE A 198 13.92 5.13 5.14
CA ILE A 198 12.78 4.22 4.93
C ILE A 198 11.49 4.81 5.46
N VAL A 199 11.49 5.36 6.69
CA VAL A 199 10.31 5.97 7.30
C VAL A 199 10.67 7.29 7.94
N ARG A 200 9.85 8.31 7.72
CA ARG A 200 10.02 9.66 8.25
C ARG A 200 8.84 10.11 9.08
N THR A 201 9.08 11.11 9.91
CA THR A 201 8.03 11.80 10.67
C THR A 201 7.14 12.64 9.76
N ALA A 202 5.93 12.92 10.23
CA ALA A 202 5.00 13.80 9.51
C ALA A 202 5.53 15.24 9.39
N GLN A 203 6.45 15.66 10.27
CA GLN A 203 7.10 16.95 10.21
C GLN A 203 8.15 17.05 9.08
N PHE A 204 8.81 15.95 8.75
CA PHE A 204 9.87 15.90 7.73
C PHE A 204 9.63 14.76 6.72
N PRO A 205 8.52 14.77 5.98
CA PRO A 205 8.14 13.67 5.09
C PRO A 205 9.09 13.56 3.88
N PHE A 206 9.01 12.46 3.13
CA PHE A 206 9.66 12.35 1.82
C PHE A 206 9.06 13.31 0.79
N ASN A 207 7.74 13.53 0.90
CA ASN A 207 7.00 14.49 0.08
C ASN A 207 5.80 15.00 0.89
N GLU A 208 5.47 16.29 0.75
CA GLU A 208 4.32 16.90 1.41
C GLU A 208 2.97 16.39 0.88
N SER A 209 2.98 15.70 -0.25
CA SER A 209 1.79 15.10 -0.87
C SER A 209 1.95 13.60 -1.07
N GLY A 210 0.84 12.87 -0.97
CA GLY A 210 0.79 11.44 -1.22
C GLY A 210 1.16 11.05 -2.64
N GLY A 211 1.60 9.81 -2.82
CA GLY A 211 2.21 9.32 -4.04
C GLY A 211 1.27 9.07 -5.23
N LEU A 212 -0.01 9.48 -5.16
CA LEU A 212 -1.00 9.26 -6.21
C LEU A 212 -1.41 10.56 -6.90
N ARG A 213 -1.65 10.48 -8.20
CA ARG A 213 -2.21 11.58 -9.00
C ARG A 213 -3.38 11.09 -9.85
N LEU A 214 -4.42 11.93 -9.91
CA LEU A 214 -5.54 11.77 -10.83
C LEU A 214 -5.19 12.50 -12.13
N LEU A 215 -5.14 11.76 -13.22
CA LEU A 215 -4.94 12.28 -14.56
C LEU A 215 -6.30 12.47 -15.25
N LYS A 216 -6.40 13.51 -16.06
CA LYS A 216 -7.59 13.80 -16.86
C LYS A 216 -7.15 14.15 -18.29
N GLY A 217 -7.83 13.59 -19.28
CA GLY A 217 -7.55 13.85 -20.68
C GLY A 217 -8.71 13.42 -21.59
N ASN A 218 -8.50 13.47 -22.88
CA ASN A 218 -9.49 13.07 -23.89
C ASN A 218 -9.83 11.56 -23.85
N LEU A 219 -8.94 10.72 -23.29
CA LEU A 219 -9.22 9.29 -23.05
C LEU A 219 -10.03 9.04 -21.78
N GLY A 220 -10.26 10.07 -20.94
CA GLY A 220 -11.01 9.97 -19.70
C GLY A 220 -10.19 10.29 -18.47
N ARG A 221 -10.46 9.55 -17.37
CA ARG A 221 -9.79 9.70 -16.08
C ARG A 221 -8.95 8.45 -15.79
N SER A 222 -7.78 8.67 -15.20
CA SER A 222 -6.86 7.60 -14.82
C SER A 222 -6.12 8.00 -13.53
N VAL A 223 -5.52 7.04 -12.86
CA VAL A 223 -4.71 7.26 -11.66
C VAL A 223 -3.31 6.69 -11.88
N ILE A 224 -2.30 7.41 -11.42
CA ILE A 224 -0.91 6.97 -11.46
C ILE A 224 -0.27 7.09 -10.08
N LYS A 225 0.59 6.13 -9.73
CA LYS A 225 1.50 6.21 -8.58
C LYS A 225 2.72 7.04 -8.99
N ILE A 226 2.65 8.36 -8.80
CA ILE A 226 3.71 9.27 -9.21
C ILE A 226 4.96 9.14 -8.34
N SER A 227 4.83 8.71 -7.08
CA SER A 227 5.96 8.46 -6.19
C SER A 227 6.92 7.37 -6.67
N ALA A 228 6.49 6.51 -7.58
CA ALA A 228 7.31 5.47 -8.19
C ALA A 228 7.87 5.86 -9.58
N VAL A 229 7.63 7.10 -10.04
CA VAL A 229 8.07 7.60 -11.34
C VAL A 229 9.11 8.70 -11.14
N PRO A 230 10.31 8.60 -11.70
CA PRO A 230 11.31 9.67 -11.67
C PRO A 230 10.77 10.97 -12.25
N GLU A 231 11.15 12.13 -11.69
CA GLU A 231 10.60 13.42 -12.08
C GLU A 231 10.84 13.77 -13.55
N ASP A 232 12.00 13.38 -14.10
CA ASP A 232 12.35 13.53 -15.52
C ASP A 232 11.47 12.72 -16.47
N ARG A 233 10.66 11.80 -15.94
CA ARG A 233 9.69 10.95 -16.68
C ARG A 233 8.23 11.30 -16.42
N HIS A 234 7.94 12.40 -15.76
CA HIS A 234 6.56 12.83 -15.52
C HIS A 234 5.86 13.35 -16.79
N ILE A 235 6.64 13.73 -17.81
CA ILE A 235 6.11 14.16 -19.12
C ILE A 235 6.72 13.26 -20.19
N ILE A 236 5.87 12.48 -20.85
CA ILE A 236 6.25 11.63 -21.98
C ILE A 236 5.33 11.98 -23.16
N GLU A 237 5.93 12.32 -24.28
CA GLU A 237 5.24 12.61 -25.53
C GLU A 237 5.83 11.73 -26.64
N ALA A 238 5.00 10.87 -27.20
CA ALA A 238 5.37 9.95 -28.28
C ALA A 238 4.11 9.46 -29.03
N PRO A 239 4.26 8.89 -30.25
CA PRO A 239 3.15 8.27 -30.97
C PRO A 239 2.49 7.14 -30.16
N ALA A 240 1.16 7.06 -30.21
CA ALA A 240 0.44 5.96 -29.59
C ALA A 240 0.45 4.70 -30.49
N ILE A 241 0.68 3.54 -29.87
CA ILE A 241 0.44 2.22 -30.48
C ILE A 241 -0.65 1.52 -29.69
N VAL A 242 -1.71 1.13 -30.37
CA VAL A 242 -2.89 0.51 -29.74
C VAL A 242 -2.79 -1.00 -29.89
N PHE A 243 -2.97 -1.71 -28.76
CA PHE A 243 -3.03 -3.16 -28.67
C PHE A 243 -4.37 -3.57 -28.05
N ASP A 244 -4.98 -4.64 -28.55
CA ASP A 244 -6.24 -5.16 -28.03
C ASP A 244 -6.03 -6.24 -26.94
N ALA A 245 -4.80 -6.75 -26.83
CA ALA A 245 -4.40 -7.70 -25.80
C ALA A 245 -2.94 -7.49 -25.39
N GLN A 246 -2.58 -7.93 -24.17
CA GLN A 246 -1.20 -7.87 -23.69
C GLN A 246 -0.25 -8.71 -24.57
N GLU A 247 -0.74 -9.84 -25.04
CA GLU A 247 -0.01 -10.79 -25.87
C GLU A 247 0.43 -10.18 -27.22
N GLU A 248 -0.35 -9.25 -27.76
CA GLU A 248 0.00 -8.54 -29.02
C GLU A 248 1.22 -7.65 -28.81
N LEU A 249 1.31 -6.93 -27.69
CA LEU A 249 2.48 -6.12 -27.36
C LEU A 249 3.72 -7.01 -27.15
N LEU A 250 3.59 -8.12 -26.42
CA LEU A 250 4.69 -9.07 -26.21
C LEU A 250 5.18 -9.65 -27.53
N ALA A 251 4.28 -10.09 -28.39
CA ALA A 251 4.64 -10.62 -29.70
C ALA A 251 5.32 -9.56 -30.60
N ALA A 252 4.87 -8.30 -30.57
CA ALA A 252 5.50 -7.21 -31.30
C ALA A 252 6.91 -6.89 -30.75
N PHE A 253 7.09 -6.98 -29.43
CA PHE A 253 8.40 -6.85 -28.80
C PHE A 253 9.36 -7.96 -29.24
N ASP A 254 8.90 -9.20 -29.21
CA ASP A 254 9.71 -10.36 -29.60
C ASP A 254 10.12 -10.31 -31.08
N ARG A 255 9.31 -9.71 -31.94
CA ARG A 255 9.64 -9.46 -33.36
C ARG A 255 10.53 -8.24 -33.59
N GLY A 256 10.88 -7.47 -32.52
CA GLY A 256 11.71 -6.27 -32.65
C GLY A 256 11.00 -5.06 -33.26
N GLU A 257 9.69 -5.05 -33.38
CA GLU A 257 8.88 -3.98 -34.01
C GLU A 257 8.76 -2.71 -33.14
N LEU A 258 9.11 -2.80 -31.84
CA LEU A 258 8.90 -1.76 -30.85
C LEU A 258 10.19 -0.96 -30.50
N GLU A 259 11.25 -1.08 -31.27
CA GLU A 259 12.48 -0.29 -31.08
C GLU A 259 12.32 1.14 -31.60
N LYS A 260 11.46 1.92 -30.92
CA LYS A 260 11.13 3.32 -31.23
C LYS A 260 10.46 3.98 -30.03
N ASP A 261 10.28 5.30 -30.09
CA ASP A 261 9.49 6.04 -29.10
C ASP A 261 8.01 5.74 -29.32
N PHE A 262 7.29 5.33 -28.26
CA PHE A 262 5.84 5.14 -28.32
C PHE A 262 5.19 5.11 -26.92
N ILE A 263 3.87 5.35 -26.90
CA ILE A 263 2.99 5.10 -25.76
C ILE A 263 2.11 3.91 -26.09
N ALA A 264 2.22 2.83 -25.32
CA ALA A 264 1.37 1.66 -25.44
C ALA A 264 -0.02 1.94 -24.90
N VAL A 265 -1.05 1.75 -25.72
CA VAL A 265 -2.46 1.82 -25.30
C VAL A 265 -3.03 0.41 -25.38
N VAL A 266 -3.13 -0.27 -24.24
CA VAL A 266 -3.67 -1.63 -24.19
C VAL A 266 -5.14 -1.56 -23.81
N ARG A 267 -6.02 -1.95 -24.74
CA ARG A 267 -7.47 -1.86 -24.57
C ARG A 267 -8.04 -3.08 -23.85
N PHE A 268 -9.27 -2.97 -23.39
CA PHE A 268 -10.06 -4.05 -22.79
C PHE A 268 -9.43 -4.68 -21.52
N GLN A 269 -8.65 -3.89 -20.78
CA GLN A 269 -7.97 -4.32 -19.57
C GLN A 269 -8.59 -3.76 -18.27
N GLY A 270 -9.76 -3.17 -18.34
CA GLY A 270 -10.46 -2.64 -17.17
C GLY A 270 -11.28 -3.72 -16.43
N PRO A 271 -11.68 -3.45 -15.15
CA PRO A 271 -12.42 -4.39 -14.33
C PRO A 271 -13.73 -4.88 -14.94
N LYS A 272 -14.42 -4.05 -15.72
CA LYS A 272 -15.67 -4.42 -16.40
C LYS A 272 -15.45 -5.34 -17.61
N ALA A 273 -14.28 -5.27 -18.24
CA ALA A 273 -13.99 -6.04 -19.44
C ALA A 273 -13.35 -7.41 -19.09
N ASN A 274 -12.42 -7.43 -18.15
CA ASN A 274 -11.55 -8.57 -17.92
C ASN A 274 -11.20 -8.80 -16.43
N GLY A 275 -12.06 -8.38 -15.51
CA GLY A 275 -11.83 -8.51 -14.07
C GLY A 275 -10.74 -7.56 -13.58
N MET A 276 -9.65 -8.09 -13.04
CA MET A 276 -8.48 -7.34 -12.56
C MET A 276 -7.21 -7.77 -13.31
N PRO A 277 -7.09 -7.57 -14.62
CA PRO A 277 -5.86 -7.89 -15.31
C PRO A 277 -4.77 -6.90 -14.91
N GLU A 278 -3.64 -7.42 -14.48
CA GLU A 278 -2.47 -6.61 -14.20
C GLU A 278 -1.52 -6.62 -15.40
N LEU A 279 -0.94 -5.45 -15.71
CA LEU A 279 -0.05 -5.29 -16.85
C LEU A 279 1.42 -5.58 -16.51
N HIS A 280 1.70 -6.29 -15.43
CA HIS A 280 3.06 -6.60 -14.95
C HIS A 280 3.93 -7.28 -16.00
N LYS A 281 3.35 -8.16 -16.82
CA LYS A 281 4.09 -8.83 -17.90
C LYS A 281 4.67 -7.88 -18.93
N LEU A 282 4.12 -6.67 -19.06
CA LEU A 282 4.56 -5.66 -20.01
C LEU A 282 5.68 -4.77 -19.46
N THR A 283 5.88 -4.75 -18.15
CA THR A 283 6.92 -3.92 -17.53
C THR A 283 8.33 -4.30 -17.97
N PRO A 284 8.77 -5.59 -17.97
CA PRO A 284 10.11 -5.95 -18.40
C PRO A 284 10.45 -5.56 -19.85
N PRO A 285 9.64 -5.87 -20.87
CA PRO A 285 9.93 -5.48 -22.25
C PRO A 285 9.96 -3.95 -22.42
N LEU A 286 9.08 -3.20 -21.77
CA LEU A 286 9.10 -1.74 -21.83
C LEU A 286 10.33 -1.17 -21.13
N ALA A 287 10.76 -1.74 -20.00
CA ALA A 287 11.99 -1.34 -19.32
C ALA A 287 13.24 -1.60 -20.18
N VAL A 288 13.29 -2.72 -20.91
CA VAL A 288 14.37 -3.01 -21.87
C VAL A 288 14.43 -1.94 -22.95
N LEU A 289 13.30 -1.50 -23.50
CA LEU A 289 13.25 -0.44 -24.49
C LEU A 289 13.68 0.92 -23.91
N GLN A 290 13.26 1.24 -22.67
CA GLN A 290 13.72 2.45 -21.97
C GLN A 290 15.23 2.44 -21.75
N ASN A 291 15.82 1.29 -21.38
CA ASN A 291 17.27 1.13 -21.19
C ASN A 291 18.03 1.24 -22.50
N LYS A 292 17.41 0.95 -23.65
CA LYS A 292 17.95 1.22 -24.99
C LYS A 292 17.87 2.70 -25.40
N GLY A 293 17.24 3.55 -24.59
CA GLY A 293 17.12 4.99 -24.81
C GLY A 293 15.80 5.43 -25.45
N PHE A 294 14.85 4.54 -25.69
CA PHE A 294 13.54 4.89 -26.24
C PHE A 294 12.62 5.50 -25.17
N ARG A 295 11.81 6.49 -25.55
CA ARG A 295 10.78 7.08 -24.70
C ARG A 295 9.50 6.25 -24.84
N VAL A 296 9.32 5.31 -23.92
CA VAL A 296 8.16 4.43 -23.89
C VAL A 296 7.40 4.56 -22.58
N ALA A 297 6.06 4.49 -22.68
CA ALA A 297 5.12 4.44 -21.56
C ALA A 297 3.93 3.53 -21.86
N ILE A 298 3.10 3.22 -20.87
CA ILE A 298 1.87 2.44 -20.99
C ILE A 298 0.74 3.14 -20.23
#